data_f550054e84d491d8c33bd4edcdfce6c0
#
_entry.id   f550054e84d491d8c33bd4edcdfce6c0
#
_cell.length_a   1.000
_cell.length_b   1.000
_cell.length_c   1.000
_cell.angle_alpha   90.00
_cell.angle_beta   90.00
_cell.angle_gamma   90.00
#
_symmetry.space_group_name_H-M   'P 1'
#
loop_
_entity.id
_entity.type
_entity.pdbx_description
1 polymer ?
#
loop_
_entity_poly.entity_id
_entity_poly.type
_entity_poly.pdbx_seq_one_letter_code
_entity_poly.pdbx_strand_id
1 'polypeptide(L)'
;MRSMSPVRRLATMLPTLAIACAIASNAARAIDTYYLVDIKAKNSRIIAKWQSIIPGPFSTNAWVRFLDGLYPPVDSLVISYKKFYLGWVCWPHDCVGNRTVFLIAQDGSEAYGMLRSKVLKADDVFFGAPSVENRERLKDHLDK
;
A
#
# COMPACT_ATOMS: atom_id res chain seq x y z
N MET A 1 -1.99 -82.99 -44.77
CA MET A 1 -1.82 -81.53 -44.96
C MET A 1 -2.35 -80.79 -43.76
N ARG A 2 -1.51 -80.32 -42.80
CA ARG A 2 -1.90 -79.59 -41.62
C ARG A 2 -1.32 -78.16 -41.74
N SER A 3 -2.23 -77.18 -41.80
CA SER A 3 -1.91 -75.78 -41.83
C SER A 3 -1.55 -75.31 -40.41
N MET A 4 -0.36 -74.73 -40.25
CA MET A 4 0.06 -74.11 -38.98
C MET A 4 -0.20 -72.61 -39.10
N SER A 5 -1.08 -72.11 -38.23
CA SER A 5 -1.34 -70.67 -38.08
C SER A 5 -0.28 -70.02 -37.17
N PRO A 6 0.22 -68.85 -37.52
CA PRO A 6 1.17 -68.16 -36.68
C PRO A 6 0.46 -67.40 -35.54
N VAL A 7 0.94 -67.61 -34.34
CA VAL A 7 0.52 -66.92 -33.11
C VAL A 7 1.06 -65.48 -33.13
N ARG A 8 0.17 -64.51 -33.22
CA ARG A 8 0.49 -63.09 -33.03
C ARG A 8 0.72 -62.78 -31.55
N ARG A 9 1.93 -62.42 -31.17
CA ARG A 9 2.24 -61.91 -29.87
C ARG A 9 1.76 -60.42 -29.81
N LEU A 10 0.79 -60.10 -28.98
CA LEU A 10 0.44 -58.72 -28.58
C LEU A 10 1.51 -58.22 -27.61
N ALA A 11 2.26 -57.24 -28.05
CA ALA A 11 3.10 -56.46 -27.17
C ALA A 11 2.25 -55.40 -26.45
N THR A 12 2.02 -55.59 -25.18
CA THR A 12 1.37 -54.62 -24.28
C THR A 12 2.37 -53.52 -23.98
N MET A 13 2.20 -52.36 -24.62
CA MET A 13 2.89 -51.12 -24.23
C MET A 13 2.19 -50.53 -23.02
N LEU A 14 2.88 -50.52 -21.90
CA LEU A 14 2.47 -49.76 -20.71
C LEU A 14 2.80 -48.29 -20.93
N PRO A 15 1.87 -47.35 -20.75
CA PRO A 15 2.20 -45.94 -20.77
C PRO A 15 2.90 -45.56 -19.46
N THR A 16 4.14 -45.12 -19.59
CA THR A 16 4.89 -44.48 -18.48
C THR A 16 4.25 -43.13 -18.17
N LEU A 17 3.55 -43.08 -17.05
CA LEU A 17 2.97 -41.83 -16.52
C LEU A 17 4.12 -40.97 -15.98
N ALA A 18 4.57 -39.98 -16.74
CA ALA A 18 5.51 -38.97 -16.28
C ALA A 18 4.75 -37.98 -15.35
N ILE A 19 4.92 -38.14 -14.05
CA ILE A 19 4.47 -37.18 -13.06
C ILE A 19 5.40 -35.97 -13.13
N ALA A 20 4.98 -34.94 -13.86
CA ALA A 20 5.63 -33.63 -13.83
C ALA A 20 5.32 -32.97 -12.46
N CYS A 21 6.27 -33.06 -11.52
CA CYS A 21 6.26 -32.25 -10.31
C CYS A 21 6.40 -30.77 -10.73
N ALA A 22 5.28 -30.06 -10.82
CA ALA A 22 5.27 -28.61 -10.91
C ALA A 22 5.77 -28.07 -9.57
N ILE A 23 7.04 -27.73 -9.47
CA ILE A 23 7.60 -26.94 -8.39
C ILE A 23 6.98 -25.56 -8.52
N ALA A 24 5.92 -25.27 -7.77
CA ALA A 24 5.40 -23.94 -7.62
C ALA A 24 6.49 -23.12 -6.89
N SER A 25 7.26 -22.39 -7.68
CA SER A 25 8.19 -21.38 -7.16
C SER A 25 7.34 -20.32 -6.49
N ASN A 26 7.18 -20.41 -5.16
CA ASN A 26 6.74 -19.30 -4.34
C ASN A 26 7.86 -18.25 -4.39
N ALA A 27 7.87 -17.46 -5.47
CA ALA A 27 8.63 -16.23 -5.48
C ALA A 27 8.06 -15.37 -4.33
N ALA A 28 8.80 -15.29 -3.23
CA ALA A 28 8.50 -14.36 -2.18
C ALA A 28 8.41 -12.99 -2.85
N ARG A 29 7.21 -12.42 -2.94
CA ARG A 29 7.03 -11.05 -3.42
C ARG A 29 7.83 -10.18 -2.47
N ALA A 30 8.88 -9.55 -2.98
CA ALA A 30 9.57 -8.51 -2.26
C ALA A 30 8.50 -7.49 -1.84
N ILE A 31 8.34 -7.29 -0.54
CA ILE A 31 7.47 -6.23 -0.02
C ILE A 31 8.22 -4.95 -0.33
N ASP A 32 7.75 -4.21 -1.32
CA ASP A 32 8.32 -2.90 -1.62
C ASP A 32 8.13 -2.00 -0.40
N THR A 33 9.24 -1.66 0.26
CA THR A 33 9.23 -0.74 1.38
C THR A 33 9.35 0.68 0.84
N TYR A 34 8.35 1.50 1.08
CA TYR A 34 8.32 2.89 0.65
C TYR A 34 8.69 3.81 1.81
N TYR A 35 9.58 4.76 1.54
CA TYR A 35 9.89 5.83 2.48
C TYR A 35 9.36 7.16 1.95
N LEU A 36 8.81 7.96 2.83
CA LEU A 36 8.18 9.23 2.47
C LEU A 36 9.14 10.20 1.77
N VAL A 37 10.41 10.22 2.16
CA VAL A 37 11.44 11.03 1.52
C VAL A 37 11.62 10.66 0.05
N ASP A 38 11.64 9.38 -0.27
CA ASP A 38 11.80 8.90 -1.66
C ASP A 38 10.55 9.18 -2.49
N ILE A 39 9.37 9.02 -1.89
CA ILE A 39 8.08 9.33 -2.53
C ILE A 39 8.04 10.81 -2.92
N LYS A 40 8.39 11.70 -1.99
CA LYS A 40 8.43 13.15 -2.22
C LYS A 40 9.44 13.55 -3.31
N ALA A 41 10.61 12.92 -3.31
CA ALA A 41 11.65 13.18 -4.31
C ALA A 41 11.26 12.73 -5.72
N LYS A 42 10.53 11.61 -5.84
CA LYS A 42 10.14 11.04 -7.14
C LYS A 42 8.93 11.72 -7.78
N ASN A 43 8.02 12.27 -6.98
CA ASN A 43 6.77 12.84 -7.49
C ASN A 43 6.33 14.08 -6.70
N SER A 44 6.68 15.25 -7.19
CA SER A 44 6.31 16.54 -6.57
C SER A 44 4.79 16.80 -6.54
N ARG A 45 4.00 16.15 -7.42
CA ARG A 45 2.53 16.26 -7.42
C ARG A 45 1.91 15.76 -6.13
N ILE A 46 2.52 14.76 -5.50
CA ILE A 46 2.05 14.18 -4.23
C ILE A 46 2.02 15.24 -3.14
N ILE A 47 3.11 15.98 -2.96
CA ILE A 47 3.17 17.05 -1.96
C ILE A 47 2.31 18.24 -2.34
N ALA A 48 2.27 18.62 -3.61
CA ALA A 48 1.40 19.71 -4.07
C ALA A 48 -0.08 19.38 -3.81
N LYS A 49 -0.49 18.12 -4.10
CA LYS A 49 -1.86 17.66 -3.82
C LYS A 49 -2.17 17.63 -2.33
N TRP A 50 -1.25 17.12 -1.51
CA TRP A 50 -1.37 17.14 -0.07
C TRP A 50 -1.58 18.56 0.46
N GLN A 51 -0.72 19.49 0.08
CA GLN A 51 -0.82 20.89 0.51
C GLN A 51 -2.14 21.55 0.12
N SER A 52 -2.72 21.17 -1.02
CA SER A 52 -3.98 21.73 -1.52
C SER A 52 -5.20 21.37 -0.67
N ILE A 53 -5.11 20.34 0.18
CA ILE A 53 -6.24 19.88 1.00
C ILE A 53 -6.12 20.28 2.47
N ILE A 54 -4.99 20.87 2.89
CA ILE A 54 -4.76 21.24 4.28
C ILE A 54 -5.59 22.50 4.61
N PRO A 55 -6.43 22.45 5.65
CA PRO A 55 -7.15 23.64 6.12
C PRO A 55 -6.21 24.76 6.54
N GLY A 56 -6.60 26.01 6.25
CA GLY A 56 -5.81 27.21 6.52
C GLY A 56 -5.13 27.27 7.90
N PRO A 57 -5.82 26.96 9.00
CA PRO A 57 -5.24 27.00 10.35
C PRO A 57 -4.01 26.09 10.55
N PHE A 58 -3.87 25.04 9.75
CA PHE A 58 -2.77 24.08 9.84
C PHE A 58 -1.70 24.25 8.77
N SER A 59 -1.98 25.07 7.75
CA SER A 59 -1.10 25.25 6.58
C SER A 59 0.24 25.92 6.89
N THR A 60 0.37 26.60 8.02
CA THR A 60 1.63 27.24 8.46
C THR A 60 2.56 26.30 9.21
N ASN A 61 2.08 25.10 9.61
CA ASN A 61 2.86 24.15 10.35
C ASN A 61 3.64 23.22 9.40
N ALA A 62 4.96 23.36 9.37
CA ALA A 62 5.83 22.67 8.42
C ALA A 62 5.66 21.14 8.45
N TRP A 63 5.57 20.54 9.64
CA TRP A 63 5.45 19.09 9.76
C TRP A 63 4.11 18.55 9.21
N VAL A 64 3.02 19.33 9.27
CA VAL A 64 1.75 19.00 8.62
C VAL A 64 1.82 19.30 7.13
N ARG A 65 2.29 20.50 6.77
CA ARG A 65 2.27 21.01 5.39
C ARG A 65 3.16 20.21 4.46
N PHE A 66 4.36 19.87 4.89
CA PHE A 66 5.35 19.20 4.07
C PHE A 66 5.52 17.72 4.41
N LEU A 67 4.73 17.22 5.37
CA LEU A 67 4.92 15.89 5.94
C LEU A 67 6.37 15.71 6.43
N ASP A 68 6.89 16.74 7.10
CA ASP A 68 8.25 16.78 7.64
C ASP A 68 8.23 16.49 9.14
N GLY A 69 8.41 15.25 9.50
CA GLY A 69 8.41 14.78 10.87
C GLY A 69 9.10 13.43 10.98
N LEU A 70 8.94 12.76 12.10
CA LEU A 70 9.31 11.35 12.20
C LEU A 70 8.22 10.52 11.54
N TYR A 71 8.62 9.52 10.78
CA TYR A 71 7.70 8.65 10.04
C TYR A 71 8.25 7.21 9.93
N PRO A 72 7.38 6.19 9.99
CA PRO A 72 7.72 4.82 9.64
C PRO A 72 7.72 4.63 8.12
N PRO A 73 8.07 3.44 7.63
CA PRO A 73 7.79 3.05 6.25
C PRO A 73 6.31 3.26 5.91
N VAL A 74 6.06 3.63 4.65
CA VAL A 74 4.73 3.94 4.11
C VAL A 74 4.12 2.70 3.47
N ASP A 75 2.87 2.42 3.77
CA ASP A 75 2.12 1.33 3.15
C ASP A 75 1.66 1.70 1.73
N SER A 76 1.62 0.72 0.85
CA SER A 76 0.99 0.84 -0.47
C SER A 76 -0.23 -0.05 -0.55
N LEU A 77 -1.37 0.52 -0.96
CA LEU A 77 -2.63 -0.21 -1.06
C LEU A 77 -3.42 0.20 -2.31
N VAL A 78 -4.38 -0.63 -2.70
CA VAL A 78 -5.27 -0.37 -3.82
C VAL A 78 -6.68 -0.08 -3.29
N ILE A 79 -7.25 1.05 -3.69
CA ILE A 79 -8.64 1.42 -3.40
C ILE A 79 -9.31 1.74 -4.74
N SER A 80 -10.39 1.04 -5.07
CA SER A 80 -11.13 1.26 -6.33
C SER A 80 -10.23 1.31 -7.56
N TYR A 81 -9.33 0.31 -7.69
CA TYR A 81 -8.35 0.17 -8.79
C TYR A 81 -7.24 1.22 -8.84
N LYS A 82 -7.19 2.18 -7.92
CA LYS A 82 -6.15 3.19 -7.82
C LYS A 82 -5.18 2.86 -6.69
N LYS A 83 -3.89 3.06 -6.92
CA LYS A 83 -2.84 2.84 -5.90
C LYS A 83 -2.69 4.08 -5.02
N PHE A 84 -2.60 3.86 -3.73
CA PHE A 84 -2.40 4.90 -2.72
C PHE A 84 -1.19 4.58 -1.85
N TYR A 85 -0.59 5.63 -1.32
CA TYR A 85 0.30 5.59 -0.18
C TYR A 85 -0.50 5.93 1.08
N LEU A 86 -0.35 5.11 2.12
CA LEU A 86 -0.92 5.33 3.45
C LEU A 86 0.19 5.37 4.47
N GLY A 87 0.27 6.44 5.24
CA GLY A 87 1.30 6.60 6.23
C GLY A 87 0.96 7.70 7.23
N TRP A 88 1.87 7.94 8.16
CA TRP A 88 1.74 9.03 9.10
C TRP A 88 3.08 9.71 9.36
N VAL A 89 3.00 10.94 9.79
CA VAL A 89 4.11 11.70 10.35
C VAL A 89 3.72 12.23 11.72
N CYS A 90 4.68 12.40 12.59
CA CYS A 90 4.42 13.02 13.90
C CYS A 90 5.35 14.21 14.15
N TRP A 91 4.91 15.06 15.07
CA TRP A 91 5.75 16.12 15.57
C TRP A 91 7.02 15.52 16.20
N PRO A 92 8.22 16.00 15.84
CA PRO A 92 9.44 15.54 16.48
C PRO A 92 9.37 15.62 17.99
N HIS A 93 9.72 14.52 18.67
CA HIS A 93 9.71 14.34 20.12
C HIS A 93 8.35 14.14 20.80
N ASP A 94 7.21 14.20 20.06
CA ASP A 94 5.89 13.89 20.63
C ASP A 94 4.98 13.22 19.61
N CYS A 95 5.24 11.95 19.31
CA CYS A 95 4.44 11.14 18.38
C CYS A 95 3.11 10.64 19.00
N VAL A 96 2.98 10.64 20.29
CA VAL A 96 1.76 10.13 20.95
C VAL A 96 0.61 11.12 20.88
N GLY A 97 0.93 12.41 21.00
CA GLY A 97 -0.06 13.47 21.05
C GLY A 97 -0.21 14.29 19.78
N ASN A 98 0.69 14.12 18.81
CA ASN A 98 0.73 14.97 17.61
C ASN A 98 1.08 14.15 16.38
N ARG A 99 0.07 13.70 15.65
CA ARG A 99 0.20 12.84 14.47
C ARG A 99 -0.71 13.30 13.34
N THR A 100 -0.18 13.26 12.13
CA THR A 100 -0.94 13.43 10.87
C THR A 100 -0.85 12.14 10.08
N VAL A 101 -2.00 11.59 9.71
CA VAL A 101 -2.13 10.44 8.80
C VAL A 101 -2.46 10.96 7.41
N PHE A 102 -1.85 10.39 6.40
CA PHE A 102 -2.11 10.72 5.00
C PHE A 102 -2.47 9.49 4.19
N LEU A 103 -3.37 9.67 3.24
CA LEU A 103 -3.75 8.71 2.20
C LEU A 103 -3.69 9.46 0.87
N ILE A 104 -2.66 9.21 0.06
CA ILE A 104 -2.38 9.98 -1.16
C ILE A 104 -2.26 9.04 -2.33
N ALA A 105 -3.00 9.31 -3.41
CA ALA A 105 -2.88 8.56 -4.65
C ALA A 105 -1.46 8.66 -5.22
N GLN A 106 -0.90 7.56 -5.67
CA GLN A 106 0.49 7.49 -6.15
C GLN A 106 0.74 8.37 -7.39
N ASP A 107 -0.31 8.68 -8.14
CA ASP A 107 -0.29 9.61 -9.27
C ASP A 107 -0.47 11.08 -8.86
N GLY A 108 -0.71 11.37 -7.58
CA GLY A 108 -0.95 12.71 -7.06
C GLY A 108 -2.32 13.31 -7.39
N SER A 109 -3.29 12.50 -7.85
CA SER A 109 -4.63 12.98 -8.24
C SER A 109 -5.56 13.25 -7.07
N GLU A 110 -5.40 12.50 -5.98
CA GLU A 110 -6.26 12.55 -4.79
C GLU A 110 -5.42 12.52 -3.52
N ALA A 111 -5.89 13.19 -2.49
CA ALA A 111 -5.30 13.11 -1.17
C ALA A 111 -6.38 13.28 -0.09
N TYR A 112 -6.20 12.56 0.99
CA TYR A 112 -7.02 12.62 2.19
C TYR A 112 -6.12 12.57 3.41
N GLY A 113 -6.52 13.20 4.49
CA GLY A 113 -5.74 13.19 5.72
C GLY A 113 -6.57 13.30 6.96
N MET A 114 -5.89 13.07 8.08
CA MET A 114 -6.45 13.24 9.40
C MET A 114 -5.35 13.75 10.34
N LEU A 115 -5.69 14.75 11.13
CA LEU A 115 -4.80 15.36 12.12
C LEU A 115 -5.36 15.15 13.52
N ARG A 116 -4.53 14.60 14.40
CA ARG A 116 -4.72 14.66 15.86
C ARG A 116 -3.50 15.36 16.46
N SER A 117 -3.72 16.49 17.12
CA SER A 117 -2.61 17.27 17.65
C SER A 117 -3.04 18.09 18.88
N LYS A 118 -2.42 17.80 20.01
CA LYS A 118 -2.59 18.59 21.24
C LYS A 118 -2.05 20.00 21.06
N VAL A 119 -0.90 20.14 20.39
CA VAL A 119 -0.25 21.43 20.18
C VAL A 119 -1.09 22.33 19.27
N LEU A 120 -1.69 21.76 18.22
CA LEU A 120 -2.54 22.50 17.28
C LEU A 120 -4.01 22.51 17.66
N LYS A 121 -4.37 21.92 18.81
CA LYS A 121 -5.76 21.81 19.30
C LYS A 121 -6.67 21.16 18.24
N ALA A 122 -6.15 20.16 17.52
CA ALA A 122 -6.88 19.38 16.52
C ALA A 122 -7.28 18.03 17.12
N ASP A 123 -8.58 17.74 17.12
CA ASP A 123 -9.14 16.49 17.57
C ASP A 123 -9.81 15.81 16.38
N ASP A 124 -9.09 14.87 15.76
CA ASP A 124 -9.53 14.09 14.59
C ASP A 124 -10.07 14.96 13.43
N VAL A 125 -9.31 15.97 13.04
CA VAL A 125 -9.67 16.84 11.91
C VAL A 125 -9.34 16.18 10.60
N PHE A 126 -10.33 15.98 9.73
CA PHE A 126 -10.15 15.38 8.41
C PHE A 126 -9.85 16.43 7.33
N PHE A 127 -8.98 16.04 6.37
CA PHE A 127 -8.58 16.84 5.22
C PHE A 127 -9.06 16.18 3.92
N GLY A 128 -9.42 16.98 2.91
CA GLY A 128 -9.73 16.50 1.57
C GLY A 128 -11.09 15.80 1.42
N ALA A 129 -12.00 15.97 2.39
CA ALA A 129 -13.34 15.37 2.38
C ALA A 129 -13.36 13.84 2.11
N PRO A 130 -12.69 13.03 2.94
CA PRO A 130 -12.65 11.58 2.75
C PRO A 130 -14.03 10.94 2.88
N SER A 131 -14.27 9.87 2.10
CA SER A 131 -15.45 9.00 2.27
C SER A 131 -15.45 8.35 3.66
N VAL A 132 -16.58 7.77 4.06
CA VAL A 132 -16.70 7.04 5.33
C VAL A 132 -15.61 5.96 5.44
N GLU A 133 -15.43 5.17 4.38
CA GLU A 133 -14.42 4.11 4.34
C GLU A 133 -12.99 4.67 4.51
N ASN A 134 -12.67 5.76 3.82
CA ASN A 134 -11.36 6.39 3.95
C ASN A 134 -11.13 7.02 5.33
N ARG A 135 -12.18 7.54 5.99
CA ARG A 135 -12.09 8.01 7.38
C ARG A 135 -11.74 6.89 8.34
N GLU A 136 -12.39 5.73 8.21
CA GLU A 136 -12.07 4.57 9.04
C GLU A 136 -10.61 4.11 8.81
N ARG A 137 -10.16 4.03 7.56
CA ARG A 137 -8.75 3.70 7.24
C ARG A 137 -7.75 4.66 7.88
N LEU A 138 -8.04 5.96 7.84
CA LEU A 138 -7.18 6.99 8.44
C LEU A 138 -7.14 6.85 9.96
N LYS A 139 -8.29 6.60 10.61
CA LYS A 139 -8.37 6.35 12.06
C LYS A 139 -7.60 5.11 12.47
N ASP A 140 -7.85 3.98 11.81
CA ASP A 140 -7.18 2.72 12.11
C ASP A 140 -5.66 2.86 11.99
N HIS A 141 -5.19 3.71 11.08
CA HIS A 141 -3.76 3.93 10.87
C HIS A 141 -3.16 4.92 11.87
N LEU A 142 -3.96 5.82 12.41
CA LEU A 142 -3.55 6.75 13.46
C LEU A 142 -3.25 6.03 14.78
N ASP A 143 -4.03 5.00 15.08
CA ASP A 143 -4.00 4.30 16.37
C ASP A 143 -2.96 3.14 16.40
N LYS A 144 -2.26 2.90 15.28
CA LYS A 144 -1.13 1.98 15.21
C LYS A 144 0.14 2.64 15.73
#